data_1e084db379e8130a777978b232a6c7b1
#
_entry.id   1e084db379e8130a777978b232a6c7b1
#
_cell.length_a   1.000
_cell.length_b   1.000
_cell.length_c   1.000
_cell.angle_alpha   90.00
_cell.angle_beta   90.00
_cell.angle_gamma   90.00
#
_symmetry.space_group_name_H-M   'P 1'
#
loop_
_entity.id
_entity.type
_entity.pdbx_description
1 polymer ?
#
loop_
_entity_poly.entity_id
_entity_poly.type
_entity_poly.pdbx_seq_one_letter_code
_entity_poly.pdbx_strand_id
1 'polypeptide(L)'
;MKYISSKVSLLLMCLLLVGGIAQAEAVKGVKQKPAKKAELERCRRGQGSAELNINNVRARINTSGNMWYDGSTARYFVPKDGNSTAMYCAALWIGGMDANDQLRVAALRFGQDGDDFWPGPLTVDRNASIDKSVCEKWDKHFIITRAEVEYFVAGFEYAADNKTVIGIDASRATDAIKNWPAHGDVSKNQSKFLAPFFDQNGNGVYEWEAGDYPYYDLSGELCPAKIKAELPAGSTYTPTPTFESNLENPNYGTGGSLEAYGGLLVDQVLKGDQTIWWVFNDKGNAHTESKSENPIGLEIRAQAFAFTMSDEINNMTFYSYEIINRSTFVLTNTYFSQWVDPDLGCAADDFVGCDVERGLGYCYNGKATDGPGTGAYAGNPPAIGIDFFQGPYMDPDGRDNPKVDTNAFIDFYGAAALDAYRDSVGNINPILLTDDAYKWKNAWYPKSKDPIDACAINGVNFGNGIVDDERFGMRRFIYYNNDGTANNGEPDKATDYYNYLRGIWRDGKRMCYGGDGYNAGSAGYQEGIYSDFMFPGTSDIWGWGTASNGNEDVGKTTPWTEQTAGNSADD
;
A
#
# COMPACT_ATOMS: atom_id res chain seq x y z
N MET A 1 5.99 -66.06 -21.69
CA MET A 1 5.10 -67.10 -21.12
C MET A 1 4.82 -66.66 -19.68
N LYS A 2 3.71 -66.44 -19.18
CA LYS A 2 2.30 -66.52 -19.52
C LYS A 2 1.57 -65.60 -18.53
N TYR A 3 0.75 -64.73 -19.03
CA TYR A 3 -0.42 -64.19 -18.32
C TYR A 3 -1.25 -65.35 -17.72
N ILE A 4 -1.86 -65.11 -16.59
CA ILE A 4 -3.12 -65.59 -15.99
C ILE A 4 -2.87 -65.53 -14.45
N SER A 5 -3.49 -64.59 -13.75
CA SER A 5 -4.73 -64.64 -13.07
C SER A 5 -4.90 -63.44 -12.12
N SER A 6 -5.65 -62.50 -12.55
CA SER A 6 -6.17 -61.42 -11.67
C SER A 6 -7.69 -61.28 -11.79
N LYS A 7 -8.42 -62.34 -12.07
CA LYS A 7 -9.88 -62.32 -12.20
C LYS A 7 -10.62 -63.22 -11.18
N VAL A 8 -9.95 -63.79 -10.20
CA VAL A 8 -10.62 -64.67 -9.22
C VAL A 8 -10.83 -64.01 -7.85
N SER A 9 -10.14 -62.89 -7.55
CA SER A 9 -10.30 -62.23 -6.25
C SER A 9 -11.45 -61.21 -6.15
N LEU A 10 -12.14 -60.90 -7.24
CA LEU A 10 -13.26 -59.94 -7.21
C LEU A 10 -14.64 -60.59 -7.11
N LEU A 11 -14.75 -61.93 -7.15
CA LEU A 11 -16.02 -62.63 -7.06
C LEU A 11 -16.33 -63.22 -5.69
N LEU A 12 -15.40 -63.18 -4.74
CA LEU A 12 -15.61 -63.72 -3.38
C LEU A 12 -15.99 -62.63 -2.36
N MET A 13 -16.01 -61.35 -2.74
CA MET A 13 -16.37 -60.24 -1.84
C MET A 13 -17.82 -59.78 -1.98
N CYS A 14 -18.59 -60.33 -2.94
CA CYS A 14 -19.99 -59.99 -3.15
C CYS A 14 -20.99 -61.02 -2.57
N LEU A 15 -20.56 -62.05 -1.87
CA LEU A 15 -21.45 -63.14 -1.42
C LEU A 15 -21.61 -63.24 0.11
N LEU A 16 -21.15 -62.23 0.88
CA LEU A 16 -21.30 -62.19 2.35
C LEU A 16 -22.15 -61.03 2.88
N LEU A 17 -22.98 -60.39 2.05
CA LEU A 17 -23.89 -59.30 2.45
C LEU A 17 -25.37 -59.59 2.21
N VAL A 18 -25.80 -60.84 2.23
CA VAL A 18 -27.21 -61.19 2.22
C VAL A 18 -27.53 -62.15 3.35
N GLY A 19 -27.85 -61.62 4.50
CA GLY A 19 -28.27 -62.40 5.64
C GLY A 19 -28.44 -61.59 6.90
N GLY A 20 -29.51 -60.84 7.01
CA GLY A 20 -29.81 -60.12 8.25
C GLY A 20 -30.93 -59.06 8.07
N ILE A 21 -32.12 -59.51 7.66
CA ILE A 21 -33.29 -58.63 7.77
C ILE A 21 -33.87 -58.85 9.17
N ALA A 22 -33.50 -57.96 10.10
CA ALA A 22 -34.23 -57.78 11.35
C ALA A 22 -35.22 -56.62 11.13
N GLN A 23 -36.52 -56.88 11.27
CA GLN A 23 -37.56 -55.90 11.29
C GLN A 23 -37.33 -54.88 12.41
N ALA A 24 -37.06 -53.63 12.07
CA ALA A 24 -37.15 -52.52 13.00
C ALA A 24 -38.42 -51.72 12.63
N GLU A 25 -39.35 -51.61 13.53
CA GLU A 25 -40.55 -50.81 13.43
C GLU A 25 -40.23 -49.36 13.13
N ALA A 26 -40.97 -48.78 12.17
CA ALA A 26 -40.85 -47.42 11.77
C ALA A 26 -41.30 -46.46 12.89
N VAL A 27 -40.35 -45.95 13.64
CA VAL A 27 -40.56 -44.71 14.42
C VAL A 27 -40.67 -43.58 13.39
N LYS A 28 -41.84 -42.95 13.29
CA LYS A 28 -42.03 -41.76 12.49
C LYS A 28 -41.08 -40.67 12.94
N GLY A 29 -39.89 -40.60 12.31
CA GLY A 29 -38.95 -39.56 12.50
C GLY A 29 -39.56 -38.20 12.08
N VAL A 30 -39.70 -37.32 13.04
CA VAL A 30 -39.91 -35.89 12.79
C VAL A 30 -38.80 -35.45 11.84
N LYS A 31 -39.17 -35.09 10.62
CA LYS A 31 -38.26 -34.43 9.68
C LYS A 31 -37.81 -33.13 10.37
N GLN A 32 -36.66 -33.15 11.02
CA GLN A 32 -35.96 -31.90 11.33
C GLN A 32 -35.66 -31.24 9.98
N LYS A 33 -36.34 -30.11 9.75
CA LYS A 33 -35.93 -29.21 8.67
C LYS A 33 -34.44 -28.97 8.89
N PRO A 34 -33.60 -29.14 7.85
CA PRO A 34 -32.19 -28.75 7.99
C PRO A 34 -32.21 -27.32 8.54
N ALA A 35 -31.54 -27.12 9.66
CA ALA A 35 -31.32 -25.78 10.19
C ALA A 35 -30.76 -24.98 9.00
N LYS A 36 -31.48 -23.94 8.60
CA LYS A 36 -30.93 -22.96 7.67
C LYS A 36 -29.57 -22.58 8.30
N LYS A 37 -28.47 -22.97 7.66
CA LYS A 37 -27.16 -22.44 7.96
C LYS A 37 -27.39 -20.94 7.95
N ALA A 38 -27.29 -20.31 9.13
CA ALA A 38 -27.44 -18.87 9.22
C ALA A 38 -26.48 -18.33 8.18
N GLU A 39 -27.00 -17.75 7.14
CA GLU A 39 -26.20 -17.07 6.13
C GLU A 39 -25.55 -15.95 6.92
N LEU A 40 -24.24 -16.08 7.18
CA LEU A 40 -23.47 -15.05 7.87
C LEU A 40 -23.77 -13.77 7.10
N GLU A 41 -24.42 -12.83 7.75
CA GLU A 41 -24.71 -11.55 7.13
C GLU A 41 -23.38 -10.90 6.79
N ARG A 42 -23.10 -10.80 5.49
CA ARG A 42 -21.85 -10.28 4.95
C ARG A 42 -21.83 -8.77 5.00
N CYS A 43 -20.63 -8.20 5.03
CA CYS A 43 -20.45 -6.76 4.95
C CYS A 43 -20.99 -6.19 3.64
N ARG A 44 -21.51 -5.00 3.70
CA ARG A 44 -21.85 -4.17 2.54
C ARG A 44 -20.72 -3.20 2.28
N ARG A 45 -20.67 -2.67 1.08
CA ARG A 45 -19.77 -1.58 0.72
C ARG A 45 -19.90 -0.44 1.75
N GLY A 46 -18.77 0.13 2.16
CA GLY A 46 -18.71 1.31 3.02
C GLY A 46 -19.37 2.52 2.35
N GLN A 47 -20.12 3.28 3.13
CA GLN A 47 -20.80 4.50 2.69
C GLN A 47 -20.22 5.74 3.38
N GLY A 48 -19.42 5.54 4.42
CA GLY A 48 -18.77 6.61 5.16
C GLY A 48 -17.76 7.37 4.29
N SER A 49 -17.73 8.68 4.44
CA SER A 49 -16.74 9.54 3.77
C SER A 49 -16.36 10.71 4.66
N ALA A 50 -15.15 11.25 4.42
CA ALA A 50 -14.64 12.44 5.06
C ALA A 50 -13.88 13.29 4.05
N GLU A 51 -13.62 14.56 4.40
CA GLU A 51 -12.82 15.45 3.59
C GLU A 51 -11.56 15.90 4.34
N LEU A 52 -10.41 15.70 3.72
CA LEU A 52 -9.14 16.30 4.12
C LEU A 52 -9.08 17.69 3.48
N ASN A 53 -9.09 18.76 4.31
CA ASN A 53 -9.28 20.11 3.81
C ASN A 53 -8.60 21.21 4.62
N ILE A 54 -7.60 20.85 5.40
CA ILE A 54 -6.89 21.80 6.29
C ILE A 54 -6.04 22.80 5.51
N ASN A 55 -5.50 22.39 4.37
CA ASN A 55 -4.61 23.19 3.51
C ASN A 55 -5.33 23.69 2.24
N ASN A 56 -4.64 23.89 1.13
CA ASN A 56 -5.22 24.35 -0.14
C ASN A 56 -5.88 23.23 -0.96
N VAL A 57 -5.91 22.02 -0.45
CA VAL A 57 -6.57 20.86 -1.09
C VAL A 57 -7.84 20.50 -0.34
N ARG A 58 -8.87 20.05 -1.06
CA ARG A 58 -10.04 19.39 -0.49
C ARG A 58 -10.22 18.05 -1.16
N ALA A 59 -9.86 16.98 -0.43
CA ALA A 59 -9.82 15.62 -0.92
C ALA A 59 -10.79 14.72 -0.15
N ARG A 60 -11.68 14.03 -0.87
CA ARG A 60 -12.60 13.06 -0.29
C ARG A 60 -11.92 11.73 -0.04
N ILE A 61 -12.18 11.13 1.12
CA ILE A 61 -11.73 9.81 1.54
C ILE A 61 -12.96 8.95 1.82
N ASN A 62 -13.01 7.73 1.29
CA ASN A 62 -14.11 6.80 1.52
C ASN A 62 -13.67 5.64 2.42
N THR A 63 -14.58 5.14 3.26
CA THR A 63 -14.30 4.02 4.17
C THR A 63 -14.09 2.69 3.45
N SER A 64 -14.50 2.59 2.19
CA SER A 64 -14.26 1.42 1.32
C SER A 64 -12.85 1.33 0.73
N GLY A 65 -11.96 2.30 1.02
CA GLY A 65 -10.56 2.27 0.60
C GLY A 65 -10.24 3.00 -0.71
N ASN A 66 -11.25 3.38 -1.51
CA ASN A 66 -11.02 4.32 -2.60
C ASN A 66 -11.11 5.76 -2.11
N MET A 67 -10.53 6.69 -2.85
CA MET A 67 -10.48 8.09 -2.48
C MET A 67 -10.70 8.98 -3.72
N TRP A 68 -10.99 10.27 -3.46
CA TRP A 68 -11.13 11.36 -4.44
C TRP A 68 -12.37 11.26 -5.34
N TYR A 69 -13.24 10.29 -5.10
CA TYR A 69 -14.41 9.98 -5.90
C TYR A 69 -15.66 9.83 -5.03
N ASP A 70 -16.82 10.33 -5.47
CA ASP A 70 -18.07 10.23 -4.70
C ASP A 70 -19.07 9.19 -5.21
N GLY A 71 -18.66 8.41 -6.20
CA GLY A 71 -19.52 7.45 -6.91
C GLY A 71 -20.04 7.97 -8.26
N SER A 72 -19.76 9.25 -8.58
CA SER A 72 -20.19 9.88 -9.82
C SER A 72 -19.22 10.93 -10.38
N THR A 73 -18.48 11.61 -9.51
CA THR A 73 -17.62 12.75 -9.91
C THR A 73 -16.34 12.79 -9.08
N ALA A 74 -15.31 13.42 -9.63
CA ALA A 74 -14.07 13.75 -8.98
C ALA A 74 -14.27 14.63 -7.73
N ARG A 75 -13.47 14.38 -6.69
CA ARG A 75 -13.53 15.06 -5.39
C ARG A 75 -12.14 15.36 -4.82
N TYR A 76 -11.21 15.75 -5.68
CA TYR A 76 -9.90 16.27 -5.29
C TYR A 76 -9.72 17.65 -5.87
N PHE A 77 -10.09 18.66 -5.10
CA PHE A 77 -10.10 20.06 -5.55
C PHE A 77 -8.82 20.79 -5.15
N VAL A 78 -8.22 21.47 -6.11
CA VAL A 78 -7.10 22.40 -5.91
C VAL A 78 -7.33 23.62 -6.80
N PRO A 79 -7.51 24.79 -6.22
CA PRO A 79 -7.63 25.11 -4.80
C PRO A 79 -8.92 24.54 -4.15
N LYS A 80 -8.90 24.31 -2.84
CA LYS A 80 -9.99 23.65 -2.09
C LYS A 80 -11.36 24.30 -2.23
N ASP A 81 -11.39 25.63 -2.38
CA ASP A 81 -12.61 26.43 -2.51
C ASP A 81 -13.01 26.67 -3.97
N GLY A 82 -12.23 26.11 -4.92
CA GLY A 82 -12.51 26.15 -6.35
C GLY A 82 -13.42 25.01 -6.80
N ASN A 83 -13.61 24.92 -8.11
CA ASN A 83 -14.35 23.85 -8.76
C ASN A 83 -13.46 22.94 -9.63
N SER A 84 -12.17 23.29 -9.77
CA SER A 84 -11.23 22.50 -10.56
C SER A 84 -10.74 21.30 -9.79
N THR A 85 -10.73 20.13 -10.45
CA THR A 85 -10.30 18.86 -9.89
C THR A 85 -8.99 18.41 -10.52
N ALA A 86 -8.11 17.82 -9.74
CA ALA A 86 -6.81 17.36 -10.20
C ALA A 86 -6.69 15.83 -10.24
N MET A 87 -7.61 15.13 -9.62
CA MET A 87 -7.64 13.67 -9.53
C MET A 87 -9.08 13.18 -9.55
N TYR A 88 -9.33 12.10 -10.26
CA TYR A 88 -10.65 11.49 -10.33
C TYR A 88 -10.85 10.42 -9.25
N CYS A 89 -9.98 9.41 -9.24
CA CYS A 89 -10.08 8.31 -8.28
C CYS A 89 -8.72 7.69 -7.99
N ALA A 90 -8.59 7.11 -6.81
CA ALA A 90 -7.45 6.26 -6.48
C ALA A 90 -7.81 5.19 -5.47
N ALA A 91 -7.10 4.07 -5.52
CA ALA A 91 -7.27 2.97 -4.59
C ALA A 91 -6.01 2.09 -4.51
N LEU A 92 -5.92 1.33 -3.42
CA LEU A 92 -4.83 0.38 -3.20
C LEU A 92 -5.12 -0.95 -3.92
N TRP A 93 -4.11 -1.51 -4.58
CA TRP A 93 -4.12 -2.87 -5.11
C TRP A 93 -3.04 -3.70 -4.44
N ILE A 94 -3.39 -4.92 -4.07
CA ILE A 94 -2.48 -5.86 -3.41
C ILE A 94 -2.68 -7.24 -4.02
N GLY A 95 -1.58 -7.92 -4.35
CA GLY A 95 -1.65 -9.28 -4.86
C GLY A 95 -0.40 -10.08 -4.56
N GLY A 96 -0.56 -11.38 -4.33
CA GLY A 96 0.53 -12.30 -4.06
C GLY A 96 0.10 -13.76 -4.22
N MET A 97 1.07 -14.65 -4.09
CA MET A 97 0.85 -16.09 -4.16
C MET A 97 0.90 -16.69 -2.75
N ASP A 98 -0.04 -17.56 -2.40
CA ASP A 98 0.05 -18.30 -1.16
C ASP A 98 0.98 -19.53 -1.29
N ALA A 99 1.20 -20.24 -0.19
CA ALA A 99 2.08 -21.41 -0.14
C ALA A 99 1.65 -22.60 -1.04
N ASN A 100 0.45 -22.54 -1.60
CA ASN A 100 -0.06 -23.53 -2.55
C ASN A 100 -0.08 -22.98 -3.99
N ASP A 101 0.66 -21.91 -4.27
CA ASP A 101 0.68 -21.21 -5.55
C ASP A 101 -0.72 -20.71 -6.00
N GLN A 102 -1.62 -20.44 -5.04
CA GLN A 102 -2.91 -19.85 -5.33
C GLN A 102 -2.80 -18.33 -5.33
N LEU A 103 -3.25 -17.72 -6.40
CA LEU A 103 -3.29 -16.28 -6.53
C LEU A 103 -4.34 -15.69 -5.57
N ARG A 104 -3.92 -14.65 -4.84
CA ARG A 104 -4.75 -13.85 -3.95
C ARG A 104 -4.61 -12.39 -4.31
N VAL A 105 -5.72 -11.73 -4.58
CA VAL A 105 -5.76 -10.33 -4.98
C VAL A 105 -6.88 -9.62 -4.25
N ALA A 106 -6.60 -8.42 -3.80
CA ALA A 106 -7.58 -7.43 -3.36
C ALA A 106 -7.29 -6.12 -4.08
N ALA A 107 -8.25 -5.61 -4.81
CA ALA A 107 -8.12 -4.40 -5.59
C ALA A 107 -9.44 -3.62 -5.60
N LEU A 108 -9.35 -2.33 -5.84
CA LEU A 108 -10.52 -1.48 -6.02
C LEU A 108 -10.18 -0.38 -7.03
N ARG A 109 -11.16 -0.01 -7.83
CA ARG A 109 -11.13 1.18 -8.69
C ARG A 109 -12.27 2.11 -8.26
N PHE A 110 -13.16 2.40 -9.16
CA PHE A 110 -14.32 3.27 -8.89
C PHE A 110 -15.34 2.61 -7.95
N GLY A 111 -15.35 1.28 -7.86
CA GLY A 111 -16.34 0.50 -7.14
C GLY A 111 -17.69 0.41 -7.85
N GLN A 112 -17.77 0.76 -9.12
CA GLN A 112 -18.98 0.55 -9.94
C GLN A 112 -19.11 -0.92 -10.36
N ASP A 113 -17.99 -1.57 -10.63
CA ASP A 113 -17.93 -2.96 -11.09
C ASP A 113 -17.92 -3.96 -9.92
N GLY A 114 -17.43 -3.54 -8.76
CA GLY A 114 -17.37 -4.39 -7.59
C GLY A 114 -16.68 -3.78 -6.38
N ASP A 115 -16.48 -4.60 -5.37
CA ASP A 115 -15.78 -4.26 -4.13
C ASP A 115 -14.90 -5.43 -3.69
N ASP A 116 -13.68 -5.11 -3.23
CA ASP A 116 -12.79 -6.06 -2.58
C ASP A 116 -12.39 -5.58 -1.17
N PHE A 117 -12.86 -4.40 -0.74
CA PHE A 117 -12.58 -3.85 0.58
C PHE A 117 -13.83 -3.41 1.33
N TRP A 118 -13.83 -3.62 2.65
CA TRP A 118 -14.94 -3.31 3.56
C TRP A 118 -14.43 -2.64 4.84
N PRO A 119 -15.23 -1.75 5.46
CA PRO A 119 -14.83 -1.10 6.71
C PRO A 119 -14.65 -2.08 7.86
N GLY A 120 -13.72 -1.79 8.75
CA GLY A 120 -13.56 -2.43 10.04
C GLY A 120 -12.36 -3.34 10.19
N PRO A 121 -11.94 -3.59 11.46
CA PRO A 121 -10.84 -4.47 11.79
C PRO A 121 -11.24 -5.94 11.71
N LEU A 122 -10.27 -6.79 11.43
CA LEU A 122 -10.41 -8.25 11.42
C LEU A 122 -10.13 -8.85 12.81
N THR A 123 -10.49 -10.14 12.98
CA THR A 123 -10.09 -10.89 14.16
C THR A 123 -8.59 -11.23 14.13
N VAL A 124 -7.96 -11.27 15.34
CA VAL A 124 -6.51 -11.56 15.50
C VAL A 124 -6.21 -13.05 15.69
N ASP A 125 -7.20 -13.91 15.64
CA ASP A 125 -7.10 -15.36 15.83
C ASP A 125 -6.60 -16.12 14.58
N ARG A 126 -6.05 -15.39 13.61
CA ARG A 126 -5.61 -15.89 12.30
C ARG A 126 -6.72 -16.41 11.37
N ASN A 127 -7.99 -16.30 11.78
CA ASN A 127 -9.11 -16.56 10.88
C ASN A 127 -9.42 -15.35 10.00
N ALA A 128 -8.92 -14.18 10.38
CA ALA A 128 -9.16 -12.92 9.68
C ALA A 128 -10.67 -12.73 9.40
N SER A 129 -11.49 -12.88 10.42
CA SER A 129 -12.96 -12.87 10.27
C SER A 129 -13.52 -11.49 10.58
N ILE A 130 -14.66 -11.20 9.99
CA ILE A 130 -15.45 -10.00 10.30
C ILE A 130 -16.93 -10.32 10.09
N ASP A 131 -17.80 -9.65 10.83
CA ASP A 131 -19.24 -9.72 10.65
C ASP A 131 -19.84 -8.36 10.24
N LYS A 132 -21.04 -8.38 9.69
CA LYS A 132 -21.76 -7.20 9.24
C LYS A 132 -21.86 -6.11 10.32
N SER A 133 -22.06 -6.48 11.57
CA SER A 133 -22.24 -5.51 12.67
C SER A 133 -20.94 -4.75 12.94
N VAL A 134 -19.79 -5.38 12.72
CA VAL A 134 -18.48 -4.73 12.80
C VAL A 134 -18.32 -3.76 11.63
N CYS A 135 -18.60 -4.18 10.41
CA CYS A 135 -18.50 -3.32 9.23
C CYS A 135 -19.38 -2.07 9.39
N GLU A 136 -20.62 -2.22 9.84
CA GLU A 136 -21.54 -1.10 10.07
C GLU A 136 -21.06 -0.15 11.19
N LYS A 137 -20.46 -0.70 12.25
CA LYS A 137 -19.89 0.09 13.35
C LYS A 137 -18.71 0.94 12.90
N TRP A 138 -17.87 0.39 12.00
CA TRP A 138 -16.63 0.99 11.55
C TRP A 138 -16.76 1.72 10.21
N ASP A 139 -17.93 1.81 9.63
CA ASP A 139 -18.21 2.58 8.41
C ASP A 139 -18.21 4.09 8.70
N LYS A 140 -17.09 4.59 9.21
CA LYS A 140 -16.85 5.99 9.55
C LYS A 140 -15.37 6.32 9.60
N HIS A 141 -15.07 7.59 9.54
CA HIS A 141 -13.73 8.15 9.74
C HIS A 141 -13.61 8.78 11.11
N PHE A 142 -12.37 8.83 11.60
CA PHE A 142 -12.01 9.52 12.84
C PHE A 142 -11.08 10.68 12.46
N ILE A 143 -11.58 11.89 12.63
CA ILE A 143 -10.92 13.12 12.22
C ILE A 143 -10.42 13.83 13.47
N ILE A 144 -9.15 14.21 13.45
CA ILE A 144 -8.52 14.97 14.53
C ILE A 144 -7.55 15.99 13.94
N THR A 145 -7.41 17.12 14.60
CA THR A 145 -6.39 18.12 14.26
C THR A 145 -5.32 18.18 15.34
N ARG A 146 -4.09 18.49 14.94
CA ARG A 146 -2.98 18.75 15.87
C ARG A 146 -3.38 19.84 16.89
N ALA A 147 -4.01 20.92 16.43
CA ALA A 147 -4.43 22.03 17.26
C ALA A 147 -5.44 21.61 18.36
N GLU A 148 -6.36 20.65 18.08
CA GLU A 148 -7.28 20.12 19.11
C GLU A 148 -6.52 19.37 20.18
N VAL A 149 -5.53 18.56 19.81
CA VAL A 149 -4.71 17.80 20.76
C VAL A 149 -3.83 18.74 21.58
N GLU A 150 -3.17 19.69 20.93
CA GLU A 150 -2.35 20.71 21.61
C GLU A 150 -3.18 21.54 22.59
N TYR A 151 -4.39 21.95 22.21
CA TYR A 151 -5.30 22.68 23.07
C TYR A 151 -5.73 21.85 24.29
N PHE A 152 -5.98 20.56 24.12
CA PHE A 152 -6.32 19.64 25.20
C PHE A 152 -5.15 19.47 26.17
N VAL A 153 -3.97 19.12 25.66
CA VAL A 153 -2.77 18.88 26.46
C VAL A 153 -2.30 20.15 27.20
N ALA A 154 -2.48 21.33 26.61
CA ALA A 154 -2.20 22.61 27.28
C ALA A 154 -3.09 22.89 28.50
N GLY A 155 -4.14 22.11 28.69
CA GLY A 155 -5.01 22.14 29.90
C GLY A 155 -4.62 21.16 31.00
N PHE A 156 -3.46 20.49 30.86
CA PHE A 156 -2.99 19.54 31.88
C PHE A 156 -2.26 20.25 33.01
N GLU A 157 -2.56 19.82 34.24
CA GLU A 157 -1.83 20.16 35.43
C GLU A 157 -0.85 19.05 35.78
N TYR A 158 0.40 19.38 35.96
CA TYR A 158 1.44 18.43 36.27
C TYR A 158 1.89 18.50 37.73
N ALA A 159 2.25 17.36 38.30
CA ALA A 159 2.92 17.29 39.60
C ALA A 159 4.29 17.98 39.56
N ALA A 160 4.92 18.13 40.70
CA ALA A 160 6.23 18.75 40.83
C ALA A 160 7.37 18.05 40.02
N ASP A 161 7.13 16.81 39.60
CA ASP A 161 8.02 16.06 38.71
C ASP A 161 7.91 16.48 37.23
N ASN A 162 6.96 17.35 36.89
CA ASN A 162 6.59 17.78 35.54
C ASN A 162 6.29 16.63 34.55
N LYS A 163 5.86 15.49 35.05
CA LYS A 163 5.68 14.26 34.28
C LYS A 163 4.36 13.54 34.57
N THR A 164 3.88 13.69 35.79
CA THR A 164 2.62 13.07 36.23
C THR A 164 1.50 14.08 36.10
N VAL A 165 0.52 13.78 35.27
CA VAL A 165 -0.71 14.58 35.15
C VAL A 165 -1.53 14.38 36.42
N ILE A 166 -1.87 15.45 37.11
CA ILE A 166 -2.66 15.47 38.36
C ILE A 166 -4.01 16.15 38.18
N GLY A 167 -4.23 16.84 37.07
CA GLY A 167 -5.48 17.49 36.75
C GLY A 167 -5.59 17.72 35.23
N ILE A 168 -6.83 17.73 34.74
CA ILE A 168 -7.18 17.93 33.35
C ILE A 168 -8.35 18.91 33.25
N ASP A 169 -8.22 19.89 32.39
CA ASP A 169 -9.36 20.72 32.01
C ASP A 169 -10.25 19.96 31.01
N ALA A 170 -11.24 19.25 31.50
CA ALA A 170 -12.16 18.45 30.70
C ALA A 170 -12.96 19.27 29.66
N SER A 171 -13.04 20.60 29.80
CA SER A 171 -13.73 21.45 28.83
C SER A 171 -12.98 21.57 27.51
N ARG A 172 -11.70 21.19 27.50
CA ARG A 172 -10.83 21.21 26.31
C ARG A 172 -10.86 19.90 25.51
N ALA A 173 -11.38 18.82 26.10
CA ALA A 173 -11.51 17.56 25.38
C ALA A 173 -12.66 17.63 24.37
N THR A 174 -12.34 17.60 23.08
CA THR A 174 -13.32 17.54 21.98
C THR A 174 -13.97 16.17 21.90
N ASP A 175 -15.06 16.04 21.15
CA ASP A 175 -15.68 14.74 20.88
C ASP A 175 -14.74 13.81 20.12
N ALA A 176 -13.86 14.33 19.28
CA ALA A 176 -12.84 13.57 18.57
C ALA A 176 -11.84 12.93 19.55
N ILE A 177 -11.39 13.66 20.56
CA ILE A 177 -10.51 13.15 21.62
C ILE A 177 -11.27 12.10 22.44
N LYS A 178 -12.50 12.41 22.92
CA LYS A 178 -13.27 11.50 23.78
C LYS A 178 -13.63 10.18 23.12
N ASN A 179 -13.81 10.17 21.81
CA ASN A 179 -14.23 9.00 21.03
C ASN A 179 -13.13 8.46 20.11
N TRP A 180 -11.86 8.71 20.43
CA TRP A 180 -10.74 8.23 19.64
C TRP A 180 -10.74 6.69 19.57
N PRO A 181 -10.58 6.08 18.38
CA PRO A 181 -10.72 4.62 18.20
C PRO A 181 -9.43 3.88 18.57
N ALA A 182 -8.92 4.14 19.76
CA ALA A 182 -7.67 3.54 20.24
C ALA A 182 -7.74 2.00 20.37
N HIS A 183 -8.96 1.46 20.55
CA HIS A 183 -9.16 0.04 20.82
C HIS A 183 -10.19 -0.61 19.91
N GLY A 184 -9.88 -1.86 19.50
CA GLY A 184 -10.89 -2.79 18.99
C GLY A 184 -11.67 -3.47 20.11
N ASP A 185 -12.67 -4.25 19.72
CA ASP A 185 -13.49 -5.04 20.62
C ASP A 185 -12.84 -6.39 20.88
N VAL A 186 -12.06 -6.51 21.96
CA VAL A 186 -11.39 -7.76 22.33
C VAL A 186 -12.37 -8.90 22.60
N SER A 187 -13.63 -8.62 22.97
CA SER A 187 -14.65 -9.65 23.12
C SER A 187 -15.08 -10.26 21.79
N LYS A 188 -14.86 -9.54 20.71
CA LYS A 188 -15.02 -9.99 19.32
C LYS A 188 -13.71 -10.43 18.69
N ASN A 189 -12.69 -10.65 19.50
CA ASN A 189 -11.37 -11.09 19.08
C ASN A 189 -10.66 -10.09 18.12
N GLN A 190 -10.94 -8.79 18.25
CA GLN A 190 -10.23 -7.74 17.54
C GLN A 190 -8.96 -7.34 18.28
N SER A 191 -8.02 -6.68 17.58
CA SER A 191 -6.83 -6.12 18.20
C SER A 191 -7.19 -5.18 19.37
N LYS A 192 -6.45 -5.30 20.48
CA LYS A 192 -6.59 -4.37 21.60
C LYS A 192 -6.23 -2.94 21.16
N PHE A 193 -5.18 -2.79 20.37
CA PHE A 193 -4.69 -1.50 19.89
C PHE A 193 -5.04 -1.29 18.44
N LEU A 194 -5.64 -0.14 18.10
CA LEU A 194 -6.01 0.25 16.74
C LEU A 194 -5.38 1.60 16.38
N ALA A 195 -6.08 2.72 16.59
CA ALA A 195 -5.54 4.03 16.35
C ALA A 195 -4.51 4.43 17.40
N PRO A 196 -3.38 5.04 17.02
CA PRO A 196 -2.31 5.39 17.96
C PRO A 196 -2.76 6.44 18.97
N PHE A 197 -2.40 6.24 20.23
CA PHE A 197 -2.65 7.18 21.32
C PHE A 197 -1.45 7.25 22.28
N PHE A 198 -1.31 8.37 22.94
CA PHE A 198 -0.35 8.50 24.02
C PHE A 198 -1.03 8.03 25.32
N ASP A 199 -0.43 7.04 25.96
CA ASP A 199 -0.88 6.45 27.21
C ASP A 199 -0.14 7.10 28.38
N GLN A 200 -0.79 8.07 29.04
CA GLN A 200 -0.17 8.88 30.08
C GLN A 200 0.21 8.07 31.32
N ASN A 201 -0.61 7.11 31.70
CA ASN A 201 -0.42 6.29 32.89
C ASN A 201 0.20 4.90 32.62
N GLY A 202 0.33 4.50 31.35
CA GLY A 202 0.98 3.25 30.92
C GLY A 202 0.15 2.00 31.19
N ASN A 203 -1.18 2.13 31.30
CA ASN A 203 -2.08 1.01 31.61
C ASN A 203 -2.58 0.26 30.36
N GLY A 204 -2.28 0.78 29.16
CA GLY A 204 -2.68 0.22 27.86
C GLY A 204 -4.19 0.35 27.60
N VAL A 205 -4.86 1.31 28.22
CA VAL A 205 -6.27 1.65 28.01
C VAL A 205 -6.38 3.14 27.72
N TYR A 206 -7.14 3.51 26.71
CA TYR A 206 -7.37 4.92 26.38
C TYR A 206 -8.40 5.54 27.32
N GLU A 207 -7.93 6.44 28.16
CA GLU A 207 -8.71 7.16 29.17
C GLU A 207 -8.35 8.64 29.09
N TRP A 208 -9.06 9.39 28.24
CA TRP A 208 -8.77 10.83 28.05
C TRP A 208 -8.87 11.58 29.39
N GLU A 209 -9.72 11.12 30.35
CA GLU A 209 -9.80 11.65 31.70
C GLU A 209 -8.54 11.45 32.54
N ALA A 210 -7.71 10.49 32.14
CA ALA A 210 -6.40 10.23 32.75
C ALA A 210 -5.25 10.97 32.05
N GLY A 211 -5.54 11.68 30.96
CA GLY A 211 -4.57 12.45 30.19
C GLY A 211 -4.09 11.76 28.92
N ASP A 212 -4.78 10.70 28.48
CA ASP A 212 -4.46 10.09 27.21
C ASP A 212 -5.00 10.92 26.05
N TYR A 213 -4.29 10.93 24.94
CA TYR A 213 -4.66 11.70 23.75
C TYR A 213 -4.25 11.01 22.46
N PRO A 214 -4.91 11.32 21.32
CA PRO A 214 -4.47 10.88 19.99
C PRO A 214 -3.00 11.24 19.76
N TYR A 215 -2.16 10.28 19.42
CA TYR A 215 -0.71 10.44 19.51
C TYR A 215 -0.12 11.27 18.36
N TYR A 216 -0.11 12.57 18.53
CA TYR A 216 0.74 13.47 17.74
C TYR A 216 2.11 13.64 18.41
N ASP A 217 3.12 13.87 17.57
CA ASP A 217 4.45 14.28 18.01
C ASP A 217 4.42 15.75 18.46
N LEU A 218 4.03 15.97 19.72
CA LEU A 218 3.94 17.30 20.30
C LEU A 218 5.31 17.78 20.80
N SER A 219 5.50 19.09 20.90
CA SER A 219 6.69 19.66 21.52
C SER A 219 6.79 19.28 23.00
N GLY A 220 8.02 19.14 23.51
CA GLY A 220 8.27 18.85 24.92
C GLY A 220 7.75 19.92 25.88
N GLU A 221 7.54 21.16 25.41
CA GLU A 221 6.93 22.23 26.19
C GLU A 221 5.44 21.97 26.43
N LEU A 222 4.73 21.43 25.43
CA LEU A 222 3.33 21.10 25.53
C LEU A 222 3.09 19.74 26.19
N CYS A 223 4.03 18.81 26.07
CA CYS A 223 3.90 17.48 26.64
C CYS A 223 5.17 17.05 27.39
N PRO A 224 5.38 17.51 28.64
CA PRO A 224 6.56 17.14 29.42
C PRO A 224 6.69 15.62 29.64
N ALA A 225 5.61 14.88 29.65
CA ALA A 225 5.64 13.42 29.77
C ALA A 225 6.25 12.73 28.56
N LYS A 226 6.14 13.30 27.36
CA LYS A 226 6.80 12.81 26.14
C LYS A 226 8.32 12.79 26.25
N ILE A 227 8.92 13.77 26.94
CA ILE A 227 10.37 13.83 27.16
C ILE A 227 10.90 12.58 27.86
N LYS A 228 10.04 11.83 28.57
CA LYS A 228 10.42 10.52 29.13
C LYS A 228 10.45 9.40 28.09
N ALA A 229 9.59 9.49 27.08
CA ALA A 229 9.56 8.49 26.00
C ALA A 229 10.71 8.72 25.01
N GLU A 230 11.15 9.96 24.86
CA GLU A 230 12.38 10.30 24.13
C GLU A 230 13.59 10.04 25.00
N LEU A 231 14.14 8.85 24.90
CA LEU A 231 15.29 8.47 25.69
C LEU A 231 16.56 9.08 25.12
N PRO A 232 17.54 9.45 25.98
CA PRO A 232 18.88 9.84 25.51
C PRO A 232 19.49 8.75 24.64
N ALA A 233 20.32 9.14 23.68
CA ALA A 233 21.06 8.19 22.85
C ALA A 233 21.79 7.15 23.73
N GLY A 234 21.56 5.87 23.45
CA GLY A 234 22.13 4.75 24.21
C GLY A 234 21.29 4.25 25.39
N SER A 235 20.09 4.81 25.61
CA SER A 235 19.15 4.29 26.60
C SER A 235 18.24 3.23 25.97
N THR A 236 17.81 2.25 26.76
CA THR A 236 16.81 1.29 26.30
C THR A 236 15.44 1.97 26.29
N TYR A 237 14.82 2.09 25.11
CA TYR A 237 13.48 2.62 24.98
C TYR A 237 12.47 1.55 25.40
N THR A 238 11.64 1.86 26.38
CA THR A 238 10.48 1.06 26.69
C THR A 238 9.28 1.83 26.16
N PRO A 239 8.74 1.44 24.99
CA PRO A 239 7.60 2.16 24.44
C PRO A 239 6.41 2.01 25.37
N THR A 240 5.66 3.07 25.51
CA THR A 240 4.29 2.98 26.04
C THR A 240 3.51 2.03 25.12
N PRO A 241 2.77 1.04 25.62
CA PRO A 241 2.08 0.05 24.79
C PRO A 241 0.84 0.64 24.10
N THR A 242 1.03 1.72 23.37
CA THR A 242 -0.02 2.46 22.67
C THR A 242 -0.24 1.97 21.25
N PHE A 243 0.62 1.09 20.79
CA PHE A 243 0.58 0.50 19.46
C PHE A 243 0.32 -0.99 19.55
N GLU A 244 -0.10 -1.57 18.44
CA GLU A 244 -0.08 -3.02 18.28
C GLU A 244 1.37 -3.48 18.49
N SER A 245 1.63 -3.98 19.68
CA SER A 245 2.97 -4.43 20.05
C SER A 245 3.22 -5.82 19.48
N ASN A 246 4.48 -6.23 19.49
CA ASN A 246 4.96 -7.56 19.12
C ASN A 246 4.19 -8.74 19.74
N LEU A 247 3.38 -8.48 20.76
CA LEU A 247 2.56 -9.50 21.43
C LEU A 247 1.42 -10.05 20.55
N GLU A 248 0.91 -9.27 19.63
CA GLU A 248 -0.15 -9.70 18.70
C GLU A 248 0.39 -10.11 17.33
N ASN A 249 1.56 -9.66 16.95
CA ASN A 249 2.23 -10.06 15.71
C ASN A 249 3.54 -10.78 16.01
N PRO A 250 3.57 -12.13 15.98
CA PRO A 250 4.78 -12.90 16.26
C PRO A 250 5.92 -12.68 15.25
N ASN A 251 5.65 -12.01 14.13
CA ASN A 251 6.66 -11.64 13.14
C ASN A 251 7.28 -10.25 13.41
N TYR A 252 6.68 -9.48 14.32
CA TYR A 252 7.30 -8.25 14.81
C TYR A 252 8.45 -8.65 15.75
N GLY A 253 9.65 -8.63 15.20
CA GLY A 253 10.86 -8.59 16.00
C GLY A 253 11.15 -9.77 16.91
N THR A 254 11.10 -10.98 16.40
CA THR A 254 11.69 -12.13 17.12
C THR A 254 13.21 -12.03 17.26
N GLY A 255 13.80 -10.85 17.16
CA GLY A 255 15.23 -10.66 17.29
C GLY A 255 15.71 -9.23 17.38
N GLY A 256 14.85 -8.27 17.14
CA GLY A 256 15.21 -6.86 17.25
C GLY A 256 14.49 -6.22 18.43
N SER A 257 15.22 -5.46 19.25
CA SER A 257 14.58 -4.45 20.07
C SER A 257 13.78 -3.51 19.15
N LEU A 258 12.71 -2.91 19.64
CA LEU A 258 12.03 -1.81 18.93
C LEU A 258 13.00 -0.69 18.49
N GLU A 259 14.19 -0.68 19.04
CA GLU A 259 15.32 0.16 18.63
C GLU A 259 15.87 -0.19 17.25
N ALA A 260 15.87 -1.46 16.87
CA ALA A 260 16.21 -1.87 15.50
C ALA A 260 15.11 -1.46 14.49
N TYR A 261 13.90 -1.24 14.99
CA TYR A 261 12.76 -0.71 14.24
C TYR A 261 12.39 0.71 14.69
N GLY A 262 13.36 1.48 15.13
CA GLY A 262 13.17 2.86 15.63
C GLY A 262 12.36 3.78 14.73
N GLY A 263 12.27 3.44 13.42
CA GLY A 263 11.35 4.06 12.49
C GLY A 263 9.89 3.67 12.68
N LEU A 264 9.58 2.46 13.15
CA LEU A 264 8.18 1.98 13.24
C LEU A 264 7.33 2.76 14.24
N LEU A 265 7.90 3.15 15.37
CA LEU A 265 7.15 3.97 16.34
C LEU A 265 6.89 5.39 15.81
N VAL A 266 7.83 5.94 15.06
CA VAL A 266 7.66 7.24 14.39
C VAL A 266 6.63 7.15 13.28
N ASP A 267 6.56 6.03 12.58
CA ASP A 267 5.57 5.82 11.51
C ASP A 267 4.13 5.68 12.04
N GLN A 268 3.97 5.27 13.29
CA GLN A 268 2.66 5.09 13.90
C GLN A 268 2.08 6.36 14.54
N VAL A 269 2.86 7.43 14.73
CA VAL A 269 2.32 8.70 15.20
C VAL A 269 1.38 9.33 14.17
N LEU A 270 0.41 10.09 14.64
CA LEU A 270 -0.45 10.89 13.78
C LEU A 270 0.35 12.03 13.17
N LYS A 271 0.14 12.29 11.90
CA LYS A 271 0.92 13.23 11.10
C LYS A 271 0.05 14.40 10.62
N GLY A 272 0.70 15.49 10.24
CA GLY A 272 0.01 16.64 9.67
C GLY A 272 -0.69 17.53 10.70
N ASP A 273 -1.36 18.55 10.21
CA ASP A 273 -2.19 19.45 11.02
C ASP A 273 -3.64 18.95 11.11
N GLN A 274 -4.08 18.17 10.11
CA GLN A 274 -5.30 17.38 10.13
C GLN A 274 -4.95 15.94 9.77
N THR A 275 -5.50 14.99 10.53
CA THR A 275 -5.45 13.56 10.23
C THR A 275 -6.85 13.00 10.17
N ILE A 276 -7.10 12.18 9.17
CA ILE A 276 -8.26 11.30 9.04
C ILE A 276 -7.75 9.88 9.21
N TRP A 277 -8.19 9.18 10.25
CA TRP A 277 -7.85 7.78 10.50
C TRP A 277 -9.04 6.89 10.24
N TRP A 278 -8.83 5.73 9.62
CA TRP A 278 -9.84 4.68 9.43
C TRP A 278 -9.20 3.30 9.30
N VAL A 279 -10.04 2.27 9.37
CA VAL A 279 -9.61 0.88 9.20
C VAL A 279 -10.55 0.16 8.24
N PHE A 280 -9.96 -0.63 7.33
CA PHE A 280 -10.69 -1.44 6.38
C PHE A 280 -9.97 -2.77 6.13
N ASN A 281 -10.61 -3.69 5.42
CA ASN A 281 -10.14 -5.05 5.23
C ASN A 281 -10.61 -5.63 3.89
N ASP A 282 -10.00 -6.75 3.45
CA ASP A 282 -10.37 -7.48 2.24
C ASP A 282 -11.21 -8.73 2.50
N LYS A 283 -11.81 -8.88 3.70
CA LYS A 283 -12.46 -10.13 4.13
C LYS A 283 -13.96 -10.02 4.36
N GLY A 284 -14.53 -8.84 4.19
CA GLY A 284 -15.94 -8.58 4.53
C GLY A 284 -16.96 -9.33 3.68
N ASN A 285 -16.61 -9.63 2.42
CA ASN A 285 -17.47 -10.33 1.47
C ASN A 285 -16.65 -11.02 0.38
N ALA A 286 -17.32 -11.57 -0.64
CA ALA A 286 -16.66 -12.05 -1.85
C ALA A 286 -16.10 -10.87 -2.66
N HIS A 287 -14.90 -11.03 -3.18
CA HIS A 287 -14.27 -10.06 -4.07
C HIS A 287 -15.02 -10.01 -5.39
N THR A 288 -15.52 -8.86 -5.74
CA THR A 288 -16.30 -8.67 -6.98
C THR A 288 -15.63 -7.74 -7.97
N GLU A 289 -14.72 -6.87 -7.51
CA GLU A 289 -13.87 -6.05 -8.36
C GLU A 289 -12.81 -6.91 -9.07
N SER A 290 -11.89 -7.51 -8.32
CA SER A 290 -10.85 -8.38 -8.88
C SER A 290 -11.37 -9.78 -9.26
N LYS A 291 -12.57 -10.14 -8.83
CA LYS A 291 -13.13 -11.51 -8.98
C LYS A 291 -12.18 -12.58 -8.41
N SER A 292 -11.37 -12.24 -7.42
CA SER A 292 -10.51 -13.19 -6.73
C SER A 292 -11.35 -14.14 -5.88
N GLU A 293 -11.21 -15.43 -6.09
CA GLU A 293 -11.93 -16.44 -5.31
C GLU A 293 -11.39 -16.54 -3.88
N ASN A 294 -10.17 -16.08 -3.65
CA ASN A 294 -9.43 -16.23 -2.41
C ASN A 294 -9.02 -14.88 -1.84
N PRO A 295 -9.79 -14.32 -0.89
CA PRO A 295 -9.36 -13.13 -0.16
C PRO A 295 -8.07 -13.40 0.62
N ILE A 296 -7.29 -12.35 0.86
CA ILE A 296 -5.99 -12.45 1.53
C ILE A 296 -6.18 -12.56 3.05
N GLY A 297 -7.01 -11.71 3.62
CA GLY A 297 -7.18 -11.54 5.07
C GLY A 297 -6.32 -10.41 5.61
N LEU A 298 -6.32 -9.29 4.89
CA LEU A 298 -5.60 -8.07 5.26
C LEU A 298 -6.49 -7.14 6.08
N GLU A 299 -5.95 -6.63 7.17
CA GLU A 299 -6.42 -5.44 7.86
C GLU A 299 -5.55 -4.27 7.46
N ILE A 300 -6.16 -3.17 7.06
CA ILE A 300 -5.45 -1.97 6.62
C ILE A 300 -5.89 -0.82 7.52
N ARG A 301 -4.95 -0.27 8.27
CA ARG A 301 -5.12 0.94 9.08
C ARG A 301 -4.54 2.09 8.30
N ALA A 302 -5.32 3.08 8.04
CA ALA A 302 -4.93 4.15 7.15
C ALA A 302 -5.03 5.52 7.82
N GLN A 303 -4.14 6.40 7.41
CA GLN A 303 -4.14 7.81 7.75
C GLN A 303 -4.07 8.63 6.46
N ALA A 304 -5.00 9.55 6.27
CA ALA A 304 -4.86 10.64 5.32
C ALA A 304 -4.57 11.92 6.11
N PHE A 305 -3.53 12.66 5.74
CA PHE A 305 -3.13 13.85 6.47
C PHE A 305 -2.60 14.96 5.56
N ALA A 306 -2.60 16.17 6.07
CA ALA A 306 -2.12 17.34 5.36
C ALA A 306 -1.55 18.38 6.32
N PHE A 307 -0.66 19.21 5.79
CA PHE A 307 -0.01 20.30 6.51
C PHE A 307 -0.45 21.64 5.96
N THR A 308 -0.61 22.61 6.86
CA THR A 308 -0.84 24.02 6.52
C THR A 308 0.53 24.72 6.49
N MET A 309 1.04 24.99 5.30
CA MET A 309 2.36 25.56 5.08
C MET A 309 2.26 26.77 4.16
N SER A 310 3.37 27.52 4.03
CA SER A 310 3.47 28.66 3.11
C SER A 310 4.16 28.32 1.78
N ASP A 311 4.52 27.07 1.58
CA ASP A 311 5.20 26.52 0.39
C ASP A 311 4.31 25.52 -0.35
N GLU A 312 4.88 24.76 -1.25
CA GLU A 312 4.21 23.78 -2.11
C GLU A 312 3.55 22.65 -1.33
N ILE A 313 4.02 22.36 -0.11
CA ILE A 313 3.42 21.34 0.77
C ILE A 313 1.96 21.70 1.08
N ASN A 314 1.61 22.96 1.04
CA ASN A 314 0.21 23.42 1.18
C ASN A 314 -0.73 22.92 0.07
N ASN A 315 -0.19 22.39 -1.02
CA ASN A 315 -0.94 21.79 -2.13
C ASN A 315 -0.84 20.25 -2.15
N MET A 316 -0.35 19.64 -1.08
CA MET A 316 -0.13 18.19 -0.99
C MET A 316 -1.08 17.55 0.02
N THR A 317 -1.43 16.30 -0.24
CA THR A 317 -2.07 15.39 0.71
C THR A 317 -1.23 14.12 0.82
N PHE A 318 -1.21 13.53 2.00
CA PHE A 318 -0.37 12.39 2.33
C PHE A 318 -1.22 11.24 2.83
N TYR A 319 -0.79 10.02 2.51
CA TYR A 319 -1.49 8.79 2.85
C TYR A 319 -0.51 7.80 3.43
N SER A 320 -0.85 7.20 4.57
CA SER A 320 -0.05 6.16 5.22
C SER A 320 -0.91 4.95 5.46
N TYR A 321 -0.43 3.78 5.05
CA TYR A 321 -1.12 2.51 5.20
C TYR A 321 -0.29 1.54 6.04
N GLU A 322 -0.83 1.09 7.16
CA GLU A 322 -0.32 -0.05 7.91
C GLU A 322 -1.10 -1.28 7.44
N ILE A 323 -0.41 -2.19 6.74
CA ILE A 323 -1.02 -3.37 6.12
C ILE A 323 -0.65 -4.61 6.93
N ILE A 324 -1.65 -5.20 7.57
CA ILE A 324 -1.48 -6.31 8.52
C ILE A 324 -2.11 -7.57 7.94
N ASN A 325 -1.33 -8.62 7.79
CA ASN A 325 -1.84 -9.94 7.43
C ASN A 325 -2.41 -10.64 8.67
N ARG A 326 -3.73 -10.69 8.79
CA ARG A 326 -4.44 -11.39 9.88
C ARG A 326 -4.70 -12.86 9.60
N SER A 327 -4.36 -13.34 8.41
CA SER A 327 -4.57 -14.73 8.01
C SER A 327 -3.41 -15.64 8.40
N THR A 328 -3.56 -16.93 8.14
CA THR A 328 -2.49 -17.93 8.27
C THR A 328 -1.64 -18.06 7.01
N PHE A 329 -1.99 -17.37 5.95
CA PHE A 329 -1.28 -17.50 4.68
C PHE A 329 0.01 -16.67 4.70
N VAL A 330 1.11 -17.32 4.35
CA VAL A 330 2.33 -16.62 3.97
C VAL A 330 2.20 -16.31 2.48
N LEU A 331 2.39 -15.07 2.12
CA LEU A 331 2.37 -14.62 0.73
C LEU A 331 3.78 -14.49 0.21
N THR A 332 4.00 -14.94 -1.00
CA THR A 332 5.22 -14.76 -1.77
C THR A 332 4.91 -13.99 -3.05
N ASN A 333 5.92 -13.40 -3.67
CA ASN A 333 5.73 -12.57 -4.86
C ASN A 333 4.58 -11.57 -4.65
N THR A 334 4.62 -10.84 -3.54
CA THR A 334 3.59 -9.90 -3.14
C THR A 334 3.94 -8.52 -3.65
N TYR A 335 2.96 -7.87 -4.27
CA TYR A 335 3.07 -6.54 -4.84
C TYR A 335 1.97 -5.65 -4.29
N PHE A 336 2.33 -4.39 -4.08
CA PHE A 336 1.43 -3.32 -3.69
C PHE A 336 1.48 -2.23 -4.77
N SER A 337 0.34 -1.64 -5.06
CA SER A 337 0.26 -0.52 -6.00
C SER A 337 -0.76 0.49 -5.54
N GLN A 338 -0.47 1.75 -5.74
CA GLN A 338 -1.46 2.80 -5.77
C GLN A 338 -1.96 2.90 -7.21
N TRP A 339 -3.19 2.47 -7.44
CA TRP A 339 -3.89 2.74 -8.69
C TRP A 339 -4.45 4.16 -8.65
N VAL A 340 -4.33 4.88 -9.74
CA VAL A 340 -4.78 6.27 -9.86
C VAL A 340 -5.36 6.50 -11.24
N ASP A 341 -6.47 7.21 -11.26
CA ASP A 341 -7.11 7.82 -12.41
C ASP A 341 -7.00 9.34 -12.22
N PRO A 342 -6.12 10.02 -12.95
CA PRO A 342 -5.71 11.38 -12.57
C PRO A 342 -6.64 12.49 -13.04
N ASP A 343 -7.42 12.38 -14.10
CA ASP A 343 -8.34 13.41 -14.65
C ASP A 343 -7.99 14.84 -14.22
N LEU A 344 -6.97 15.44 -14.82
CA LEU A 344 -6.48 16.77 -14.44
C LEU A 344 -7.34 17.85 -15.09
N GLY A 345 -8.49 18.11 -14.50
CA GLY A 345 -9.47 19.04 -15.04
C GLY A 345 -10.29 18.42 -16.17
N CYS A 346 -9.84 18.55 -17.40
CA CYS A 346 -10.43 17.92 -18.57
C CYS A 346 -9.58 16.73 -19.02
N ALA A 347 -9.97 15.51 -18.71
CA ALA A 347 -9.24 14.29 -19.03
C ALA A 347 -8.80 14.17 -20.51
N ALA A 348 -9.58 14.73 -21.45
CA ALA A 348 -9.34 14.55 -22.88
C ALA A 348 -8.14 15.33 -23.47
N ASP A 349 -7.34 15.98 -22.65
CA ASP A 349 -6.10 16.65 -23.09
C ASP A 349 -4.92 16.47 -22.11
N ASP A 350 -5.00 15.45 -21.28
CA ASP A 350 -3.98 15.04 -20.34
C ASP A 350 -3.02 13.99 -20.91
N PHE A 351 -1.82 13.97 -20.37
CA PHE A 351 -0.80 12.96 -20.60
C PHE A 351 -0.21 12.50 -19.27
N VAL A 352 0.11 11.20 -19.20
CA VAL A 352 0.75 10.61 -18.03
C VAL A 352 2.21 10.27 -18.28
N GLY A 353 2.95 10.08 -17.19
CA GLY A 353 4.35 9.67 -17.24
C GLY A 353 4.88 9.34 -15.85
N CYS A 354 6.15 8.97 -15.79
CA CYS A 354 6.80 8.71 -14.51
C CYS A 354 8.21 9.31 -14.44
N ASP A 355 8.62 9.60 -13.22
CA ASP A 355 9.99 9.93 -12.86
C ASP A 355 10.59 8.75 -12.08
N VAL A 356 11.48 8.02 -12.77
CA VAL A 356 12.06 6.79 -12.25
C VAL A 356 12.98 7.08 -11.05
N GLU A 357 13.74 8.17 -11.11
CA GLU A 357 14.69 8.53 -10.05
C GLU A 357 13.98 8.93 -8.76
N ARG A 358 12.80 9.55 -8.88
CA ARG A 358 12.02 10.01 -7.73
C ARG A 358 10.96 9.03 -7.24
N GLY A 359 10.62 8.02 -8.04
CA GLY A 359 9.51 7.10 -7.70
C GLY A 359 8.14 7.74 -7.87
N LEU A 360 8.01 8.67 -8.81
CA LEU A 360 6.86 9.53 -9.03
C LEU A 360 6.12 9.12 -10.29
N GLY A 361 4.80 8.91 -10.20
CA GLY A 361 3.88 8.97 -11.33
C GLY A 361 3.31 10.38 -11.46
N TYR A 362 3.09 10.88 -12.67
CA TYR A 362 2.56 12.22 -12.87
C TYR A 362 1.60 12.31 -14.04
N CYS A 363 0.72 13.31 -13.98
CA CYS A 363 -0.16 13.73 -15.06
C CYS A 363 0.02 15.22 -15.33
N TYR A 364 -0.07 15.61 -16.60
CA TYR A 364 0.05 16.99 -17.03
C TYR A 364 -0.81 17.24 -18.27
N ASN A 365 -1.34 18.44 -18.36
CA ASN A 365 -2.14 18.85 -19.50
C ASN A 365 -1.28 18.99 -20.76
N GLY A 366 -1.73 18.39 -21.86
CA GLY A 366 -1.01 18.41 -23.14
C GLY A 366 -1.09 19.73 -23.91
N LYS A 367 -1.86 20.69 -23.41
CA LYS A 367 -2.08 22.01 -24.02
C LYS A 367 -1.87 23.12 -22.99
N ALA A 368 -1.63 24.35 -23.48
CA ALA A 368 -1.48 25.50 -22.61
C ALA A 368 -2.78 25.94 -21.93
N THR A 369 -3.91 25.45 -22.39
CA THR A 369 -5.24 25.68 -21.83
C THR A 369 -5.92 24.36 -21.68
N ASP A 370 -6.37 24.08 -20.48
CA ASP A 370 -7.19 22.94 -20.16
C ASP A 370 -8.54 23.03 -20.89
N GLY A 371 -8.97 21.92 -21.44
CA GLY A 371 -10.12 21.85 -22.33
C GLY A 371 -11.45 22.21 -21.67
N PRO A 372 -12.55 22.23 -22.41
CA PRO A 372 -13.85 22.51 -21.82
C PRO A 372 -14.33 21.33 -20.98
N GLY A 373 -14.75 21.61 -19.75
CA GLY A 373 -15.30 20.56 -18.87
C GLY A 373 -15.64 21.10 -17.49
N THR A 374 -16.46 20.34 -16.78
CA THR A 374 -16.68 20.58 -15.35
C THR A 374 -15.43 20.13 -14.63
N GLY A 375 -14.79 21.03 -13.90
CA GLY A 375 -13.54 20.73 -13.19
C GLY A 375 -12.29 21.26 -13.90
N ALA A 376 -12.41 21.74 -15.15
CA ALA A 376 -11.27 22.27 -15.91
C ALA A 376 -10.62 23.49 -15.26
N TYR A 377 -9.30 23.60 -15.42
CA TYR A 377 -8.47 24.69 -14.88
C TYR A 377 -8.44 25.93 -15.78
N ALA A 378 -8.96 25.85 -16.99
CA ALA A 378 -8.84 26.88 -18.01
C ALA A 378 -7.37 27.18 -18.39
N GLY A 379 -6.89 28.40 -18.25
CA GLY A 379 -5.50 28.74 -18.60
C GLY A 379 -4.50 28.38 -17.50
N ASN A 380 -3.31 27.96 -17.90
CA ASN A 380 -2.21 27.53 -17.01
C ASN A 380 -2.61 26.38 -16.07
N PRO A 381 -3.03 25.23 -16.59
CA PRO A 381 -3.31 24.06 -15.76
C PRO A 381 -2.05 23.64 -15.00
N PRO A 382 -2.20 23.12 -13.76
CA PRO A 382 -1.08 22.56 -13.02
C PRO A 382 -0.65 21.22 -13.63
N ALA A 383 0.42 20.63 -13.10
CA ALA A 383 0.68 19.21 -13.17
C ALA A 383 0.42 18.59 -11.79
N ILE A 384 0.14 17.32 -11.74
CA ILE A 384 -0.03 16.57 -10.50
C ILE A 384 0.86 15.33 -10.48
N GLY A 385 1.34 14.96 -9.30
CA GLY A 385 2.17 13.78 -9.12
C GLY A 385 1.74 12.97 -7.91
N ILE A 386 1.99 11.67 -7.99
CA ILE A 386 1.82 10.69 -6.92
C ILE A 386 3.18 10.07 -6.65
N ASP A 387 3.67 10.23 -5.43
CA ASP A 387 5.00 9.83 -5.03
C ASP A 387 4.97 8.78 -3.93
N PHE A 388 5.85 7.79 -4.01
CA PHE A 388 6.09 6.80 -2.96
C PHE A 388 7.25 7.26 -2.08
N PHE A 389 6.96 8.02 -1.02
CA PHE A 389 8.00 8.42 -0.06
C PHE A 389 8.61 7.23 0.68
N GLN A 390 7.78 6.23 0.97
CA GLN A 390 8.22 5.02 1.66
C GLN A 390 7.35 3.84 1.22
N GLY A 391 7.96 2.85 0.61
CA GLY A 391 7.31 1.58 0.31
C GLY A 391 7.41 0.57 1.46
N PRO A 392 7.10 -0.70 1.20
CA PRO A 392 7.28 -1.76 2.18
C PRO A 392 8.76 -1.99 2.51
N TYR A 393 9.01 -2.54 3.68
CA TYR A 393 10.36 -2.99 4.03
C TYR A 393 10.83 -4.09 3.09
N MET A 394 12.11 -4.08 2.77
CA MET A 394 12.78 -5.23 2.15
C MET A 394 12.79 -6.40 3.13
N ASP A 395 12.70 -7.63 2.62
CA ASP A 395 12.83 -8.82 3.47
C ASP A 395 14.21 -8.83 4.16
N PRO A 396 14.26 -9.07 5.49
CA PRO A 396 15.50 -9.08 6.23
C PRO A 396 16.54 -10.05 5.68
N ASP A 397 17.75 -9.58 5.45
CA ASP A 397 18.84 -10.41 4.94
C ASP A 397 20.13 -10.30 5.77
N GLY A 398 20.08 -9.53 6.85
CA GLY A 398 21.19 -9.31 7.77
C GLY A 398 22.25 -8.35 7.22
N ARG A 399 21.87 -7.46 6.28
CA ARG A 399 22.77 -6.48 5.66
C ARG A 399 22.10 -5.11 5.60
N ASP A 400 22.92 -4.07 5.58
CA ASP A 400 22.57 -2.76 5.07
C ASP A 400 22.81 -2.79 3.56
N ASN A 401 21.76 -2.94 2.77
CA ASN A 401 21.89 -3.04 1.32
C ASN A 401 22.24 -1.69 0.71
N PRO A 402 23.25 -1.62 -0.16
CA PRO A 402 23.72 -0.37 -0.69
C PRO A 402 22.66 0.30 -1.56
N LYS A 403 22.56 1.61 -1.48
CA LYS A 403 21.85 2.41 -2.47
C LYS A 403 22.46 2.13 -3.85
N VAL A 404 21.61 2.03 -4.86
CA VAL A 404 22.02 1.66 -6.21
C VAL A 404 22.66 2.85 -6.91
N ASP A 405 23.74 3.39 -6.35
CA ASP A 405 24.54 4.45 -6.94
C ASP A 405 26.05 4.12 -6.87
N THR A 406 26.84 4.90 -7.58
CA THR A 406 28.28 4.69 -7.67
C THR A 406 28.97 4.81 -6.32
N ASN A 407 28.52 5.72 -5.46
CA ASN A 407 29.17 5.95 -4.15
C ASN A 407 28.84 4.80 -3.21
N ALA A 408 27.60 4.39 -3.12
CA ALA A 408 27.20 3.25 -2.31
C ALA A 408 27.91 1.95 -2.76
N PHE A 409 28.09 1.76 -4.07
CA PHE A 409 28.90 0.65 -4.56
C PHE A 409 30.35 0.72 -4.07
N ILE A 410 30.98 1.91 -4.14
CA ILE A 410 32.37 2.10 -3.67
C ILE A 410 32.47 1.80 -2.17
N ASP A 411 31.52 2.25 -1.39
CA ASP A 411 31.50 2.03 0.05
C ASP A 411 31.34 0.55 0.41
N PHE A 412 30.59 -0.18 -0.39
CA PHE A 412 30.31 -1.61 -0.15
C PHE A 412 31.37 -2.56 -0.72
N TYR A 413 31.81 -2.32 -1.95
CA TYR A 413 32.72 -3.22 -2.69
C TYR A 413 34.15 -2.65 -2.86
N GLY A 414 34.35 -1.36 -2.56
CA GLY A 414 35.61 -0.65 -2.74
C GLY A 414 35.80 -0.03 -4.13
N ALA A 415 36.53 1.06 -4.19
CA ALA A 415 36.77 1.84 -5.42
C ALA A 415 37.48 1.01 -6.52
N ALA A 416 38.38 0.12 -6.15
CA ALA A 416 39.10 -0.71 -7.10
C ALA A 416 38.19 -1.68 -7.87
N ALA A 417 37.09 -2.13 -7.28
CA ALA A 417 36.11 -2.95 -7.94
C ALA A 417 35.32 -2.15 -8.98
N LEU A 418 35.08 -0.87 -8.74
CA LEU A 418 34.43 0.02 -9.70
C LEU A 418 35.34 0.33 -10.89
N ASP A 419 36.61 0.61 -10.65
CA ASP A 419 37.57 0.98 -11.71
C ASP A 419 37.81 -0.14 -12.72
N ALA A 420 37.66 -1.40 -12.32
CA ALA A 420 37.77 -2.55 -13.22
C ALA A 420 36.70 -2.58 -14.31
N TYR A 421 35.68 -1.72 -14.24
CA TYR A 421 34.54 -1.72 -15.15
C TYR A 421 34.31 -0.41 -15.88
N ARG A 422 35.28 0.48 -15.88
CA ARG A 422 35.27 1.66 -16.72
C ARG A 422 35.65 1.30 -18.15
N ASP A 423 34.92 1.84 -19.11
CA ASP A 423 35.32 1.77 -20.51
C ASP A 423 36.54 2.66 -20.81
N SER A 424 37.00 2.65 -22.06
CA SER A 424 38.14 3.45 -22.51
C SER A 424 37.96 4.97 -22.41
N VAL A 425 36.71 5.44 -22.21
CA VAL A 425 36.35 6.86 -22.01
C VAL A 425 35.94 7.16 -20.57
N GLY A 426 36.09 6.18 -19.69
CA GLY A 426 35.81 6.33 -18.27
C GLY A 426 34.35 6.13 -17.86
N ASN A 427 33.47 5.78 -18.79
CA ASN A 427 32.10 5.43 -18.47
C ASN A 427 32.02 4.04 -17.88
N ILE A 428 31.06 3.86 -16.99
CA ILE A 428 30.81 2.57 -16.39
C ILE A 428 29.76 1.83 -17.20
N ASN A 429 30.16 0.71 -17.82
CA ASN A 429 29.25 -0.12 -18.61
C ASN A 429 28.59 -1.21 -17.76
N PRO A 430 27.33 -1.55 -18.01
CA PRO A 430 26.68 -2.67 -17.34
C PRO A 430 27.28 -3.99 -17.86
N ILE A 431 28.03 -4.67 -17.02
CA ILE A 431 28.69 -5.94 -17.32
C ILE A 431 28.55 -6.83 -16.08
N LEU A 432 28.34 -8.11 -16.31
CA LEU A 432 28.49 -9.12 -15.25
C LEU A 432 29.96 -9.16 -14.83
N LEU A 433 30.23 -8.88 -13.58
CA LEU A 433 31.57 -8.68 -13.08
C LEU A 433 32.19 -9.91 -12.48
N THR A 434 31.44 -10.50 -11.60
CA THR A 434 31.84 -11.65 -10.80
C THR A 434 30.64 -12.58 -10.67
N ASP A 435 30.84 -13.71 -10.04
CA ASP A 435 29.72 -14.56 -9.69
C ASP A 435 28.80 -13.95 -8.61
N ASP A 436 29.30 -12.96 -7.88
CA ASP A 436 28.61 -12.36 -6.74
C ASP A 436 27.95 -11.03 -7.04
N ALA A 437 28.35 -10.33 -8.11
CA ALA A 437 27.80 -9.04 -8.45
C ALA A 437 27.79 -8.78 -9.94
N TYR A 438 26.85 -7.97 -10.40
CA TYR A 438 26.85 -7.41 -11.74
C TYR A 438 26.61 -5.91 -11.68
N LYS A 439 27.06 -5.24 -12.71
CA LYS A 439 26.87 -3.83 -12.87
C LYS A 439 25.96 -3.55 -14.05
N TRP A 440 25.00 -2.67 -13.84
CA TRP A 440 24.20 -2.11 -14.88
C TRP A 440 24.26 -0.60 -14.84
N LYS A 441 24.84 -0.01 -15.87
CA LYS A 441 25.17 1.41 -15.92
C LYS A 441 25.99 1.84 -14.70
N ASN A 442 25.54 2.75 -13.87
CA ASN A 442 26.26 3.18 -12.68
C ASN A 442 25.85 2.45 -11.39
N ALA A 443 25.09 1.39 -11.54
CA ALA A 443 24.59 0.63 -10.41
C ALA A 443 25.18 -0.77 -10.33
N TRP A 444 25.27 -1.29 -9.12
CA TRP A 444 25.78 -2.59 -8.81
C TRP A 444 24.76 -3.40 -8.04
N TYR A 445 24.61 -4.66 -8.43
CA TYR A 445 23.64 -5.56 -7.85
C TYR A 445 24.35 -6.83 -7.39
N PRO A 446 24.13 -7.30 -6.17
CA PRO A 446 24.58 -8.61 -5.74
C PRO A 446 23.99 -9.69 -6.62
N LYS A 447 24.84 -10.55 -7.18
CA LYS A 447 24.41 -11.62 -8.09
C LYS A 447 23.83 -12.82 -7.35
N SER A 448 24.16 -12.96 -6.08
CA SER A 448 23.70 -14.07 -5.22
C SER A 448 22.23 -13.97 -4.81
N LYS A 449 21.58 -12.83 -5.10
CA LYS A 449 20.17 -12.57 -4.88
C LYS A 449 19.59 -12.00 -6.15
N ASP A 450 18.29 -12.12 -6.32
CA ASP A 450 17.59 -11.35 -7.34
C ASP A 450 18.06 -9.91 -7.21
N PRO A 451 18.44 -9.28 -8.34
CA PRO A 451 18.97 -7.93 -8.30
C PRO A 451 18.03 -7.08 -7.48
N ILE A 452 18.60 -6.29 -6.62
CA ILE A 452 17.85 -5.22 -5.97
C ILE A 452 17.32 -4.38 -7.11
N ASP A 453 16.11 -4.61 -7.43
CA ASP A 453 15.42 -4.06 -8.57
C ASP A 453 15.43 -2.52 -8.54
N ALA A 454 14.98 -1.92 -9.60
CA ALA A 454 14.85 -0.47 -9.75
C ALA A 454 14.21 0.24 -8.54
N CYS A 455 13.40 -0.48 -7.75
CA CYS A 455 12.81 0.04 -6.51
C CYS A 455 13.82 0.47 -5.43
N ALA A 456 15.07 0.08 -5.52
CA ALA A 456 16.12 0.58 -4.65
C ALA A 456 16.63 1.98 -5.06
N ILE A 457 16.40 2.39 -6.31
CA ILE A 457 16.83 3.70 -6.84
C ILE A 457 16.15 4.83 -6.09
N ASN A 458 14.84 4.71 -5.96
CA ASN A 458 13.97 5.67 -5.29
C ASN A 458 13.50 5.16 -3.93
N GLY A 459 14.11 4.08 -3.44
CA GLY A 459 13.92 3.58 -2.09
C GLY A 459 14.64 4.42 -1.04
N VAL A 460 14.33 4.17 0.21
CA VAL A 460 14.92 4.90 1.35
C VAL A 460 15.71 3.95 2.24
N ASN A 461 16.65 4.51 3.00
CA ASN A 461 17.51 3.85 3.98
C ASN A 461 18.59 2.93 3.41
N PHE A 462 18.67 2.73 2.10
CA PHE A 462 19.73 1.93 1.50
C PHE A 462 21.10 2.56 1.75
N GLY A 463 22.03 1.80 2.34
CA GLY A 463 23.40 2.22 2.61
C GLY A 463 23.52 3.31 3.70
N ASN A 464 22.65 3.30 4.71
CA ASN A 464 22.65 4.29 5.79
C ASN A 464 23.42 3.83 7.04
N GLY A 465 23.94 2.60 7.05
CA GLY A 465 24.67 1.99 8.17
C GLY A 465 23.78 1.20 9.14
N ILE A 466 22.48 1.09 8.86
CA ILE A 466 21.53 0.31 9.66
C ILE A 466 21.10 -0.93 8.87
N VAL A 467 21.18 -2.08 9.49
CA VAL A 467 20.88 -3.37 8.87
C VAL A 467 19.37 -3.61 8.82
N ASP A 468 18.88 -4.05 7.66
CA ASP A 468 17.48 -4.47 7.46
C ASP A 468 16.42 -3.38 7.72
N ASP A 469 16.75 -2.11 7.49
CA ASP A 469 15.78 -1.00 7.57
C ASP A 469 15.41 -0.39 6.20
N GLU A 470 15.88 -1.03 5.12
CA GLU A 470 15.63 -0.57 3.76
C GLU A 470 14.15 -0.68 3.39
N ARG A 471 13.65 0.35 2.71
CA ARG A 471 12.30 0.40 2.17
C ARG A 471 12.32 0.57 0.66
N PHE A 472 11.54 -0.25 -0.03
CA PHE A 472 11.41 -0.17 -1.47
C PHE A 472 10.71 1.12 -1.90
N GLY A 473 11.16 1.67 -3.02
CA GLY A 473 10.47 2.72 -3.74
C GLY A 473 9.53 2.13 -4.82
N MET A 474 9.15 2.97 -5.79
CA MET A 474 8.36 2.55 -6.94
C MET A 474 9.21 1.64 -7.85
N ARG A 475 8.77 0.40 -7.97
CA ARG A 475 9.46 -0.58 -8.79
C ARG A 475 9.02 -0.56 -10.24
N ARG A 476 7.78 -0.22 -10.49
CA ARG A 476 7.15 -0.28 -11.81
C ARG A 476 6.14 0.85 -11.96
N PHE A 477 5.99 1.31 -13.17
CA PHE A 477 4.92 2.20 -13.58
C PHE A 477 4.32 1.68 -14.88
N ILE A 478 3.01 1.47 -14.89
CA ILE A 478 2.28 1.03 -16.06
C ILE A 478 1.01 1.86 -16.21
N TYR A 479 0.72 2.28 -17.43
CA TYR A 479 -0.52 2.91 -17.81
C TYR A 479 -1.30 1.96 -18.72
N TYR A 480 -2.58 1.79 -18.49
CA TYR A 480 -3.46 1.05 -19.35
C TYR A 480 -4.59 1.95 -19.84
N ASN A 481 -5.07 1.70 -21.05
CA ASN A 481 -6.15 2.47 -21.64
C ASN A 481 -7.53 2.00 -21.16
N ASN A 482 -8.57 2.79 -21.43
CA ASN A 482 -9.94 2.52 -21.03
C ASN A 482 -10.67 1.45 -21.91
N ASP A 483 -9.95 0.63 -22.65
CA ASP A 483 -10.52 -0.45 -23.48
C ASP A 483 -10.54 -1.77 -22.71
N GLY A 484 -11.68 -2.13 -22.14
CA GLY A 484 -11.89 -3.40 -21.45
C GLY A 484 -11.68 -4.66 -22.32
N THR A 485 -11.55 -4.53 -23.64
CA THR A 485 -11.35 -5.65 -24.58
C THR A 485 -9.88 -5.83 -24.97
N ALA A 486 -9.06 -4.79 -24.89
CA ALA A 486 -7.65 -4.82 -25.24
C ALA A 486 -6.80 -5.51 -24.15
N ASN A 487 -5.69 -6.13 -24.54
CA ASN A 487 -4.78 -6.76 -23.58
C ASN A 487 -3.94 -5.74 -22.79
N ASN A 488 -3.84 -4.51 -23.28
CA ASN A 488 -3.25 -3.35 -22.59
C ASN A 488 -4.33 -2.40 -22.07
N GLY A 489 -5.54 -2.89 -21.87
CA GLY A 489 -6.68 -2.12 -21.37
C GLY A 489 -7.11 -2.54 -19.96
N GLU A 490 -8.30 -2.13 -19.56
CA GLU A 490 -8.84 -2.32 -18.20
C GLU A 490 -8.76 -3.76 -17.69
N PRO A 491 -8.32 -3.98 -16.43
CA PRO A 491 -8.31 -5.30 -15.83
C PRO A 491 -9.73 -5.79 -15.51
N ASP A 492 -10.01 -7.09 -15.69
CA ASP A 492 -11.33 -7.69 -15.46
C ASP A 492 -11.33 -8.79 -14.39
N LYS A 493 -10.19 -9.39 -14.10
CA LYS A 493 -10.07 -10.54 -13.17
C LYS A 493 -8.74 -10.52 -12.42
N ALA A 494 -8.65 -11.28 -11.35
CA ALA A 494 -7.50 -11.32 -10.44
C ALA A 494 -6.15 -11.47 -11.16
N THR A 495 -6.08 -12.28 -12.22
CA THR A 495 -4.84 -12.44 -12.98
C THR A 495 -4.44 -11.18 -13.74
N ASP A 496 -5.40 -10.36 -14.19
CA ASP A 496 -5.13 -9.12 -14.90
C ASP A 496 -4.56 -8.08 -13.92
N TYR A 497 -5.21 -7.89 -12.77
CA TYR A 497 -4.72 -7.04 -11.68
C TYR A 497 -3.31 -7.44 -11.24
N TYR A 498 -3.09 -8.75 -11.04
CA TYR A 498 -1.78 -9.25 -10.62
C TYR A 498 -0.71 -9.07 -11.70
N ASN A 499 -1.08 -9.20 -12.97
CA ASN A 499 -0.17 -8.91 -14.07
C ASN A 499 0.25 -7.44 -14.08
N TYR A 500 -0.69 -6.51 -13.93
CA TYR A 500 -0.38 -5.08 -13.83
C TYR A 500 0.48 -4.74 -12.61
N LEU A 501 0.20 -5.34 -11.44
CA LEU A 501 1.04 -5.21 -10.26
C LEU A 501 2.51 -5.62 -10.54
N ARG A 502 2.74 -6.51 -11.48
CA ARG A 502 4.07 -6.95 -11.91
C ARG A 502 4.61 -6.18 -13.12
N GLY A 503 3.91 -5.17 -13.63
CA GLY A 503 4.27 -4.46 -14.86
C GLY A 503 4.19 -5.35 -16.11
N ILE A 504 3.20 -6.22 -16.17
CA ILE A 504 2.96 -7.19 -17.24
C ILE A 504 1.55 -6.97 -17.78
N TRP A 505 1.36 -7.08 -19.08
CA TRP A 505 0.06 -6.93 -19.73
C TRP A 505 -0.88 -8.09 -19.40
N ARG A 506 -2.19 -7.91 -19.59
CA ARG A 506 -3.26 -8.89 -19.27
C ARG A 506 -2.99 -10.28 -19.87
N ASP A 507 -2.41 -10.36 -21.07
CA ASP A 507 -2.07 -11.62 -21.76
C ASP A 507 -0.74 -12.26 -21.30
N GLY A 508 -0.05 -11.66 -20.33
CA GLY A 508 1.22 -12.15 -19.79
C GLY A 508 2.46 -11.67 -20.53
N LYS A 509 2.34 -10.82 -21.54
CA LYS A 509 3.50 -10.21 -22.19
C LYS A 509 4.14 -9.16 -21.30
N ARG A 510 5.46 -9.10 -21.33
CA ARG A 510 6.19 -8.01 -20.70
C ARG A 510 6.03 -6.72 -21.51
N MET A 511 5.96 -5.61 -20.83
CA MET A 511 6.00 -4.30 -21.46
C MET A 511 7.32 -4.10 -22.20
N CYS A 512 7.25 -3.59 -23.43
CA CYS A 512 8.41 -3.21 -24.23
C CYS A 512 8.56 -1.68 -24.24
N TYR A 513 9.78 -1.23 -24.43
CA TYR A 513 10.09 0.20 -24.55
C TYR A 513 9.50 0.78 -25.84
N GLY A 514 8.92 1.96 -25.76
CA GLY A 514 8.41 2.71 -26.91
C GLY A 514 6.96 2.40 -27.26
N GLY A 515 6.35 3.30 -28.03
CA GLY A 515 4.95 3.22 -28.42
C GLY A 515 4.01 3.16 -27.20
N ASP A 516 2.96 2.38 -27.32
CA ASP A 516 2.03 2.09 -26.23
C ASP A 516 2.51 0.93 -25.30
N GLY A 517 3.78 0.55 -25.40
CA GLY A 517 4.38 -0.51 -24.60
C GLY A 517 3.94 -1.94 -24.93
N TYR A 518 2.96 -2.11 -25.83
CA TYR A 518 2.32 -3.40 -26.13
C TYR A 518 2.30 -3.76 -27.62
N ASN A 519 1.84 -2.85 -28.48
CA ASN A 519 1.62 -3.11 -29.89
C ASN A 519 2.88 -2.86 -30.72
N ALA A 520 3.36 -3.87 -31.45
CA ALA A 520 4.53 -3.78 -32.33
C ALA A 520 4.36 -2.74 -33.48
N GLY A 521 3.16 -2.30 -33.76
CA GLY A 521 2.86 -1.28 -34.77
C GLY A 521 2.81 0.15 -34.21
N SER A 522 2.91 0.35 -32.91
CA SER A 522 2.88 1.67 -32.30
C SER A 522 4.20 2.43 -32.50
N ALA A 523 4.13 3.75 -32.51
CA ALA A 523 5.26 4.59 -32.88
C ALA A 523 6.42 4.48 -31.88
N GLY A 524 7.58 4.02 -32.37
CA GLY A 524 8.79 3.88 -31.55
C GLY A 524 8.85 2.61 -30.71
N TYR A 525 7.90 1.69 -30.84
CA TYR A 525 7.94 0.39 -30.16
C TYR A 525 9.19 -0.42 -30.52
N GLN A 526 9.83 -1.00 -29.52
CA GLN A 526 11.06 -1.77 -29.66
C GLN A 526 10.88 -3.20 -29.13
N GLU A 527 10.61 -4.15 -30.01
CA GLU A 527 10.42 -5.55 -29.66
C GLU A 527 11.63 -6.13 -28.92
N GLY A 528 11.39 -6.76 -27.77
CA GLY A 528 12.42 -7.39 -26.96
C GLY A 528 13.24 -6.43 -26.08
N ILE A 529 13.02 -5.13 -26.18
CA ILE A 529 13.57 -4.14 -25.25
C ILE A 529 12.53 -3.92 -24.15
N TYR A 530 12.65 -4.66 -23.06
CA TYR A 530 11.69 -4.60 -21.98
C TYR A 530 11.86 -3.35 -21.11
N SER A 531 10.76 -2.86 -20.56
CA SER A 531 10.75 -1.77 -19.61
C SER A 531 9.89 -2.12 -18.38
N ASP A 532 10.32 -1.67 -17.22
CA ASP A 532 9.54 -1.73 -15.99
C ASP A 532 8.80 -0.41 -15.72
N PHE A 533 9.14 0.66 -16.45
CA PHE A 533 8.53 1.98 -16.34
C PHE A 533 8.04 2.44 -17.71
N MET A 534 6.75 2.75 -17.78
CA MET A 534 6.13 3.30 -18.99
C MET A 534 6.27 4.83 -18.97
N PHE A 535 6.55 5.41 -20.12
CA PHE A 535 6.71 6.86 -20.31
C PHE A 535 7.70 7.53 -19.35
N PRO A 536 8.92 7.00 -19.17
CA PRO A 536 9.89 7.55 -18.23
C PRO A 536 10.51 8.87 -18.70
N GLY A 537 10.22 9.32 -19.92
CA GLY A 537 10.81 10.51 -20.51
C GLY A 537 12.34 10.45 -20.49
N THR A 538 12.95 11.41 -19.79
CA THR A 538 14.40 11.46 -19.58
C THR A 538 14.80 11.09 -18.14
N SER A 539 13.88 10.68 -17.29
CA SER A 539 14.14 10.43 -15.87
C SER A 539 14.85 9.12 -15.58
N ASP A 540 14.81 8.17 -16.51
CA ASP A 540 15.58 6.91 -16.42
C ASP A 540 16.97 7.06 -17.10
N ILE A 541 17.75 8.03 -16.63
CA ILE A 541 19.08 8.35 -17.20
C ILE A 541 20.07 7.18 -17.11
N TRP A 542 19.84 6.26 -16.19
CA TRP A 542 20.67 5.08 -15.95
C TRP A 542 20.15 3.83 -16.62
N GLY A 543 18.91 3.86 -17.16
CA GLY A 543 18.21 2.72 -17.76
C GLY A 543 17.90 1.61 -16.77
N TRP A 544 17.54 1.97 -15.56
CA TRP A 544 17.23 1.04 -14.48
C TRP A 544 15.94 0.27 -14.73
N GLY A 545 14.94 0.95 -15.30
CA GLY A 545 13.67 0.35 -15.64
C GLY A 545 13.61 -0.21 -17.05
N THR A 546 14.61 0.09 -17.87
CA THR A 546 14.71 -0.48 -19.22
C THR A 546 15.78 -1.56 -19.22
N ALA A 547 15.40 -2.82 -19.37
CA ALA A 547 16.35 -3.90 -19.60
C ALA A 547 16.96 -3.77 -20.99
N SER A 548 17.45 -2.59 -21.32
CA SER A 548 18.07 -2.28 -22.61
C SER A 548 19.44 -2.96 -22.81
N ASN A 549 19.84 -3.83 -21.87
CA ASN A 549 21.12 -4.55 -21.88
C ASN A 549 22.32 -3.63 -22.14
N GLY A 550 22.28 -2.43 -21.57
CA GLY A 550 23.32 -1.44 -21.78
C GLY A 550 23.24 -0.70 -23.12
N ASN A 551 22.14 -0.81 -23.84
CA ASN A 551 21.90 0.08 -24.97
C ASN A 551 21.64 1.48 -24.46
N GLU A 552 22.73 2.22 -24.25
CA GLU A 552 22.72 3.59 -23.73
C GLU A 552 22.00 4.59 -24.64
N ASP A 553 21.67 4.19 -25.86
CA ASP A 553 21.01 5.05 -26.83
C ASP A 553 19.48 4.97 -26.76
N VAL A 554 18.94 3.98 -26.06
CA VAL A 554 17.49 3.89 -25.84
C VAL A 554 17.05 5.07 -24.96
N GLY A 555 16.19 5.92 -25.51
CA GLY A 555 15.67 7.10 -24.85
C GLY A 555 16.54 8.37 -24.92
N LYS A 556 17.80 8.30 -25.35
CA LYS A 556 18.65 9.50 -25.46
C LYS A 556 18.30 10.40 -26.65
N THR A 557 17.90 9.80 -27.77
CA THR A 557 17.59 10.55 -29.00
C THR A 557 16.13 10.96 -29.10
N THR A 558 15.24 10.15 -28.52
CA THR A 558 13.81 10.44 -28.47
C THR A 558 13.28 9.90 -27.14
N PRO A 559 13.07 10.75 -26.14
CA PRO A 559 12.50 10.32 -24.87
C PRO A 559 11.17 9.60 -25.09
N TRP A 560 10.97 8.49 -24.40
CA TRP A 560 9.69 7.82 -24.44
C TRP A 560 8.72 8.50 -23.47
N THR A 561 7.83 9.29 -24.03
CA THR A 561 6.70 9.91 -23.34
C THR A 561 5.43 9.43 -24.01
N GLU A 562 4.31 9.59 -23.37
CA GLU A 562 3.02 9.28 -23.96
C GLU A 562 2.79 10.10 -25.26
N GLN A 563 3.12 11.39 -25.24
CA GLN A 563 3.04 12.26 -26.39
C GLN A 563 3.95 11.79 -27.56
N THR A 564 5.21 11.37 -27.28
CA THR A 564 6.12 10.87 -28.34
C THR A 564 5.76 9.49 -28.82
N ALA A 565 5.02 8.72 -28.04
CA ALA A 565 4.43 7.47 -28.46
C ALA A 565 3.31 7.63 -29.49
N GLY A 566 2.82 8.85 -29.67
CA GLY A 566 1.73 9.18 -30.60
C GLY A 566 0.35 8.83 -30.05
N ASN A 567 0.24 8.64 -28.76
CA ASN A 567 -1.04 8.47 -28.11
C ASN A 567 -1.84 9.79 -28.18
N SER A 568 -3.15 9.70 -28.25
CA SER A 568 -4.01 10.85 -28.01
C SER A 568 -3.94 11.20 -26.51
N ALA A 569 -3.98 12.48 -26.22
CA ALA A 569 -4.21 12.90 -24.86
C ALA A 569 -5.65 12.57 -24.50
N ASP A 570 -5.87 11.56 -23.70
CA ASP A 570 -7.18 11.11 -23.23
C ASP A 570 -6.98 10.17 -22.03
N ASP A 571 -6.76 10.74 -20.90
CA ASP A 571 -6.64 9.94 -19.71
C ASP A 571 -8.00 9.70 -19.03
#